data_9b6db165a23c8346de5bab8bc1721d3e
#
_entry.id   9b6db165a23c8346de5bab8bc1721d3e
#
_cell.length_a   1.000
_cell.length_b   1.000
_cell.length_c   1.000
_cell.angle_alpha   90.00
_cell.angle_beta   90.00
_cell.angle_gamma   90.00
#
_symmetry.space_group_name_H-M   'P 1'
#
loop_
_entity.id
_entity.type
_entity.pdbx_description
1 polymer ?
#
loop_
_entity_poly.entity_id
_entity_poly.type
_entity_poly.pdbx_seq_one_letter_code
_entity_poly.pdbx_strand_id
1 'polypeptide(L)'
;MHIHILGICGTFMGSLALLAKQAGHQVSGSDANVYPPMSTQLEESGIRLIEGFDPQQLCPAPDLVVVGNAMSRGNPCVEYMLDNRLAYISGPQWLGENILRDKHVFAVSGTHGKTTTSSMLAKILDFAGLQPGFLIGGIPQDFGISARLSDSDYFVVEADEYDSAFFDKRSKFVHYFTNTLIINNLEFDHADIFDDLAAIQRQFHHLVRTVPSTGAVISPSFDANVTAVLDQGCWSSQESFGDHDGEWKYTLSSGDGSQFDVIQSDQAGHEVSRGTVKWVHSGLHNVMNGLSAVIAAHQVGVKVEQACAALSEFVGVKRRMEVIYQGPGITVYDDFAHHPTAIKTTLEGLRAKVGNETIIAIIEPRSATMRMGAHQVALSASVGSADQVYWYQNAAVDWDVGALAKASLVCSQSTDSIEVLLKLALKPVAPNRHIVVMSNGGFEGFHAKLTAALSS
;
A
#
# COMPACT_ATOMS: atom_id res chain seq x y z
N MET A 1 -6.89 -9.17 28.48
CA MET A 1 -7.71 -10.21 27.82
C MET A 1 -6.79 -11.11 27.00
N HIS A 2 -7.17 -12.38 26.81
CA HIS A 2 -6.55 -13.27 25.81
C HIS A 2 -7.30 -13.13 24.48
N ILE A 3 -6.61 -12.63 23.47
CA ILE A 3 -7.13 -12.49 22.10
C ILE A 3 -6.49 -13.55 21.22
N HIS A 4 -7.31 -14.34 20.52
CA HIS A 4 -6.83 -15.28 19.50
C HIS A 4 -7.19 -14.78 18.11
N ILE A 5 -6.21 -14.69 17.20
CA ILE A 5 -6.38 -14.11 15.85
C ILE A 5 -6.35 -15.22 14.81
N LEU A 6 -7.43 -15.39 14.05
CA LEU A 6 -7.49 -16.31 12.91
C LEU A 6 -7.02 -15.59 11.63
N GLY A 7 -6.02 -16.14 10.95
CA GLY A 7 -5.35 -15.52 9.80
C GLY A 7 -4.29 -14.49 10.18
N ILE A 8 -3.56 -14.75 11.28
CA ILE A 8 -2.65 -13.80 11.92
C ILE A 8 -1.45 -13.39 11.06
N CYS A 9 -1.01 -14.22 10.11
CA CYS A 9 0.17 -13.94 9.28
C CYS A 9 -0.12 -13.03 8.08
N GLY A 10 -1.39 -12.66 7.84
CA GLY A 10 -1.72 -11.60 6.87
C GLY A 10 -1.17 -10.24 7.33
N THR A 11 -0.74 -9.38 6.38
CA THR A 11 -0.08 -8.09 6.70
C THR A 11 -0.88 -7.22 7.66
N PHE A 12 -2.18 -7.03 7.40
CA PHE A 12 -3.05 -6.27 8.28
C PHE A 12 -3.23 -6.95 9.65
N MET A 13 -3.50 -8.26 9.65
CA MET A 13 -3.78 -9.00 10.88
C MET A 13 -2.55 -9.15 11.77
N GLY A 14 -1.37 -9.30 11.18
CA GLY A 14 -0.09 -9.33 11.91
C GLY A 14 0.21 -7.97 12.54
N SER A 15 0.03 -6.89 11.81
CA SER A 15 0.17 -5.53 12.34
C SER A 15 -0.83 -5.24 13.47
N LEU A 16 -2.07 -5.73 13.33
CA LEU A 16 -3.10 -5.66 14.38
C LEU A 16 -2.69 -6.44 15.64
N ALA A 17 -2.10 -7.63 15.47
CA ALA A 17 -1.60 -8.45 16.58
C ALA A 17 -0.52 -7.72 17.39
N LEU A 18 0.39 -7.01 16.70
CA LEU A 18 1.40 -6.16 17.34
C LEU A 18 0.77 -5.03 18.16
N LEU A 19 -0.23 -4.33 17.60
CA LEU A 19 -0.96 -3.28 18.32
C LEU A 19 -1.69 -3.84 19.54
N ALA A 20 -2.37 -4.97 19.40
CA ALA A 20 -3.06 -5.63 20.51
C ALA A 20 -2.07 -6.02 21.63
N LYS A 21 -0.89 -6.50 21.28
CA LYS A 21 0.19 -6.80 22.22
C LYS A 21 0.70 -5.56 22.93
N GLN A 22 0.94 -4.47 22.18
CA GLN A 22 1.37 -3.17 22.74
C GLN A 22 0.30 -2.55 23.64
N ALA A 23 -1.00 -2.80 23.37
CA ALA A 23 -2.11 -2.42 24.22
C ALA A 23 -2.26 -3.28 25.50
N GLY A 24 -1.33 -4.22 25.74
CA GLY A 24 -1.28 -5.02 26.98
C GLY A 24 -2.15 -6.28 26.95
N HIS A 25 -2.62 -6.72 25.77
CA HIS A 25 -3.33 -7.98 25.63
C HIS A 25 -2.38 -9.18 25.55
N GLN A 26 -2.82 -10.34 26.02
CA GLN A 26 -2.21 -11.60 25.67
C GLN A 26 -2.69 -11.99 24.26
N VAL A 27 -1.78 -12.15 23.31
CA VAL A 27 -2.11 -12.42 21.91
C VAL A 27 -1.57 -13.77 21.50
N SER A 28 -2.41 -14.55 20.83
CA SER A 28 -2.05 -15.76 20.09
C SER A 28 -2.77 -15.76 18.74
N GLY A 29 -2.36 -16.59 17.82
CA GLY A 29 -3.11 -16.71 16.57
C GLY A 29 -2.65 -17.87 15.71
N SER A 30 -3.45 -18.14 14.69
CA SER A 30 -3.22 -19.23 13.74
C SER A 30 -3.33 -18.76 12.30
N ASP A 31 -2.59 -19.45 11.45
CA ASP A 31 -2.63 -19.26 10.00
C ASP A 31 -2.33 -20.57 9.28
N ALA A 32 -2.81 -20.71 8.04
CA ALA A 32 -2.45 -21.85 7.19
C ALA A 32 -0.98 -21.80 6.75
N ASN A 33 -0.40 -20.60 6.69
CA ASN A 33 0.94 -20.35 6.18
C ASN A 33 1.74 -19.47 7.17
N VAL A 34 2.50 -20.12 8.05
CA VAL A 34 3.36 -19.45 9.03
C VAL A 34 4.78 -19.37 8.48
N TYR A 35 5.13 -18.26 7.82
CA TYR A 35 6.45 -18.06 7.22
C TYR A 35 6.92 -16.59 7.31
N PRO A 36 8.26 -16.37 7.29
CA PRO A 36 8.83 -15.02 7.28
C PRO A 36 8.36 -14.15 6.09
N PRO A 37 8.34 -12.81 6.24
CA PRO A 37 8.87 -12.04 7.38
C PRO A 37 7.88 -11.85 8.54
N MET A 38 6.57 -12.01 8.33
CA MET A 38 5.56 -11.72 9.33
C MET A 38 5.64 -12.65 10.54
N SER A 39 5.83 -13.96 10.32
CA SER A 39 5.96 -14.92 11.43
C SER A 39 7.13 -14.58 12.35
N THR A 40 8.29 -14.23 11.79
CA THR A 40 9.46 -13.83 12.57
C THR A 40 9.17 -12.60 13.43
N GLN A 41 8.55 -11.57 12.85
CA GLN A 41 8.21 -10.33 13.58
C GLN A 41 7.23 -10.58 14.74
N LEU A 42 6.26 -11.47 14.54
CA LEU A 42 5.28 -11.83 15.56
C LEU A 42 5.92 -12.65 16.69
N GLU A 43 6.77 -13.63 16.36
CA GLU A 43 7.49 -14.47 17.32
C GLU A 43 8.48 -13.64 18.15
N GLU A 44 9.26 -12.77 17.54
CA GLU A 44 10.16 -11.83 18.23
C GLU A 44 9.42 -10.91 19.19
N SER A 45 8.15 -10.59 18.88
CA SER A 45 7.26 -9.83 19.77
C SER A 45 6.63 -10.67 20.87
N GLY A 46 6.95 -11.96 20.98
CA GLY A 46 6.43 -12.87 21.98
C GLY A 46 4.96 -13.26 21.74
N ILE A 47 4.49 -13.28 20.50
CA ILE A 47 3.16 -13.74 20.12
C ILE A 47 3.25 -15.21 19.75
N ARG A 48 2.38 -16.03 20.34
CA ARG A 48 2.32 -17.47 20.03
C ARG A 48 1.62 -17.70 18.70
N LEU A 49 2.35 -18.26 17.73
CA LEU A 49 1.83 -18.67 16.43
C LEU A 49 1.53 -20.18 16.40
N ILE A 50 0.46 -20.54 15.70
CA ILE A 50 0.03 -21.92 15.47
C ILE A 50 -0.21 -22.10 13.98
N GLU A 51 0.44 -23.10 13.38
CA GLU A 51 0.20 -23.45 11.99
C GLU A 51 -1.04 -24.35 11.88
N GLY A 52 -1.92 -24.02 10.93
CA GLY A 52 -3.19 -24.73 10.72
C GLY A 52 -4.32 -24.24 11.63
N PHE A 53 -5.49 -24.88 11.49
CA PHE A 53 -6.74 -24.48 12.12
C PHE A 53 -7.39 -25.62 12.90
N ASP A 54 -6.64 -26.27 13.79
CA ASP A 54 -7.19 -27.28 14.71
C ASP A 54 -8.04 -26.59 15.80
N PRO A 55 -9.33 -26.93 15.99
CA PRO A 55 -10.18 -26.35 17.02
C PRO A 55 -9.63 -26.43 18.45
N GLN A 56 -8.75 -27.39 18.76
CA GLN A 56 -8.13 -27.53 20.09
C GLN A 56 -7.31 -26.30 20.49
N GLN A 57 -6.85 -25.50 19.54
CA GLN A 57 -6.15 -24.23 19.84
C GLN A 57 -7.03 -23.16 20.48
N LEU A 58 -8.37 -23.30 20.38
CA LEU A 58 -9.35 -22.47 21.06
C LEU A 58 -9.77 -23.05 22.44
N CYS A 59 -9.05 -24.04 22.96
CA CYS A 59 -9.27 -24.67 24.27
C CYS A 59 -8.02 -24.49 25.16
N PRO A 60 -8.12 -23.78 26.33
CA PRO A 60 -9.30 -23.11 26.84
C PRO A 60 -9.73 -21.92 25.97
N ALA A 61 -11.03 -21.61 25.99
CA ALA A 61 -11.57 -20.53 25.16
C ALA A 61 -10.85 -19.19 25.41
N PRO A 62 -10.41 -18.47 24.35
CA PRO A 62 -9.94 -17.11 24.48
C PRO A 62 -11.08 -16.18 24.90
N ASP A 63 -10.76 -15.02 25.48
CA ASP A 63 -11.76 -13.98 25.79
C ASP A 63 -12.41 -13.44 24.51
N LEU A 64 -11.65 -13.39 23.40
CA LEU A 64 -12.12 -12.89 22.11
C LEU A 64 -11.38 -13.56 20.95
N VAL A 65 -12.11 -13.94 19.91
CA VAL A 65 -11.56 -14.38 18.63
C VAL A 65 -11.64 -13.22 17.63
N VAL A 66 -10.49 -12.79 17.10
CA VAL A 66 -10.43 -11.78 16.03
C VAL A 66 -10.26 -12.49 14.69
N VAL A 67 -11.20 -12.25 13.78
CA VAL A 67 -11.29 -13.00 12.51
C VAL A 67 -10.77 -12.17 11.35
N GLY A 68 -9.76 -12.68 10.65
CA GLY A 68 -9.24 -12.08 9.41
C GLY A 68 -10.16 -12.33 8.21
N ASN A 69 -10.07 -11.45 7.22
CA ASN A 69 -10.92 -11.51 6.02
C ASN A 69 -10.69 -12.74 5.11
N ALA A 70 -9.52 -13.37 5.20
CA ALA A 70 -9.24 -14.61 4.48
C ALA A 70 -9.97 -15.85 5.05
N MET A 71 -10.58 -15.74 6.24
CA MET A 71 -11.32 -16.84 6.85
C MET A 71 -12.71 -17.02 6.20
N SER A 72 -13.14 -18.25 6.10
CA SER A 72 -14.44 -18.60 5.50
C SER A 72 -15.13 -19.73 6.26
N ARG A 73 -16.43 -19.93 5.98
CA ARG A 73 -17.18 -21.09 6.45
C ARG A 73 -16.52 -22.38 5.93
N GLY A 74 -16.57 -23.43 6.73
CA GLY A 74 -15.86 -24.69 6.51
C GLY A 74 -14.45 -24.73 7.13
N ASN A 75 -13.88 -23.58 7.59
CA ASN A 75 -12.66 -23.59 8.37
C ASN A 75 -12.94 -24.19 9.78
N PRO A 76 -12.20 -25.22 10.25
CA PRO A 76 -12.51 -25.90 11.51
C PRO A 76 -12.56 -24.99 12.73
N CYS A 77 -11.69 -24.00 12.84
CA CYS A 77 -11.72 -23.03 13.95
C CYS A 77 -12.93 -22.09 13.86
N VAL A 78 -13.31 -21.67 12.62
CA VAL A 78 -14.50 -20.86 12.41
C VAL A 78 -15.76 -21.61 12.82
N GLU A 79 -15.90 -22.87 12.39
CA GLU A 79 -17.06 -23.69 12.78
C GLU A 79 -17.11 -23.93 14.28
N TYR A 80 -15.97 -24.29 14.91
CA TYR A 80 -15.90 -24.46 16.36
C TYR A 80 -16.28 -23.20 17.13
N MET A 81 -15.79 -22.02 16.69
CA MET A 81 -16.11 -20.73 17.26
C MET A 81 -17.63 -20.45 17.24
N LEU A 82 -18.27 -20.71 16.11
CA LEU A 82 -19.71 -20.51 15.93
C LEU A 82 -20.54 -21.51 16.75
N ASP A 83 -20.19 -22.79 16.71
CA ASP A 83 -20.90 -23.89 17.42
C ASP A 83 -20.86 -23.69 18.93
N ASN A 84 -19.73 -23.21 19.46
CA ASN A 84 -19.54 -22.96 20.89
C ASN A 84 -19.89 -21.54 21.30
N ARG A 85 -20.39 -20.69 20.38
CA ARG A 85 -20.79 -19.30 20.64
C ARG A 85 -19.69 -18.48 21.32
N LEU A 86 -18.44 -18.69 20.92
CA LEU A 86 -17.34 -17.87 21.39
C LEU A 86 -17.54 -16.41 20.96
N ALA A 87 -17.08 -15.46 21.78
CA ALA A 87 -17.09 -14.05 21.40
C ALA A 87 -16.14 -13.84 20.21
N TYR A 88 -16.60 -13.18 19.15
CA TYR A 88 -15.79 -12.90 17.96
C TYR A 88 -16.08 -11.54 17.35
N ILE A 89 -15.09 -11.00 16.65
CA ILE A 89 -15.13 -9.69 15.99
C ILE A 89 -14.23 -9.72 14.75
N SER A 90 -14.45 -8.82 13.77
CA SER A 90 -13.51 -8.62 12.67
C SER A 90 -12.28 -7.81 13.11
N GLY A 91 -11.14 -8.00 12.44
CA GLY A 91 -9.93 -7.21 12.71
C GLY A 91 -10.16 -5.71 12.61
N PRO A 92 -10.76 -5.19 11.52
CA PRO A 92 -11.06 -3.76 11.37
C PRO A 92 -11.97 -3.19 12.45
N GLN A 93 -13.00 -3.91 12.83
CA GLN A 93 -13.90 -3.49 13.91
C GLN A 93 -13.17 -3.44 15.25
N TRP A 94 -12.35 -4.46 15.57
CA TRP A 94 -11.54 -4.47 16.80
C TRP A 94 -10.59 -3.26 16.84
N LEU A 95 -9.89 -2.98 15.73
CA LEU A 95 -9.01 -1.81 15.61
C LEU A 95 -9.77 -0.51 15.89
N GLY A 96 -10.92 -0.33 15.24
CA GLY A 96 -11.77 0.84 15.41
C GLY A 96 -12.17 1.04 16.86
N GLU A 97 -12.76 0.01 17.48
CA GLU A 97 -13.36 0.11 18.82
C GLU A 97 -12.32 0.22 19.96
N ASN A 98 -11.13 -0.39 19.81
CA ASN A 98 -10.16 -0.49 20.89
C ASN A 98 -8.97 0.47 20.77
N ILE A 99 -8.67 0.96 19.55
CA ILE A 99 -7.50 1.80 19.29
C ILE A 99 -7.90 3.17 18.73
N LEU A 100 -8.81 3.21 17.74
CA LEU A 100 -9.03 4.41 16.93
C LEU A 100 -10.11 5.35 17.47
N ARG A 101 -11.08 4.86 18.23
CA ARG A 101 -12.29 5.59 18.65
C ARG A 101 -12.03 6.97 19.25
N ASP A 102 -10.98 7.08 20.07
CA ASP A 102 -10.64 8.31 20.80
C ASP A 102 -9.46 9.06 20.18
N LYS A 103 -9.08 8.71 18.94
CA LYS A 103 -7.98 9.33 18.20
C LYS A 103 -8.50 10.21 17.06
N HIS A 104 -7.71 11.18 16.65
CA HIS A 104 -7.87 11.80 15.33
C HIS A 104 -7.28 10.85 14.28
N VAL A 105 -8.13 10.22 13.51
CA VAL A 105 -7.74 9.20 12.55
C VAL A 105 -7.57 9.78 11.16
N PHE A 106 -6.36 9.62 10.62
CA PHE A 106 -6.06 9.85 9.22
C PHE A 106 -6.18 8.53 8.48
N ALA A 107 -7.18 8.40 7.62
CA ALA A 107 -7.34 7.24 6.75
C ALA A 107 -6.84 7.56 5.34
N VAL A 108 -5.91 6.76 4.85
CA VAL A 108 -5.36 6.90 3.49
C VAL A 108 -5.89 5.80 2.60
N SER A 109 -6.75 6.17 1.66
CA SER A 109 -7.44 5.26 0.75
C SER A 109 -7.10 5.54 -0.73
N GLY A 110 -7.62 4.72 -1.62
CA GLY A 110 -7.42 4.79 -3.06
C GLY A 110 -6.87 3.49 -3.63
N THR A 111 -6.91 3.31 -4.93
CA THR A 111 -6.39 2.10 -5.59
C THR A 111 -4.88 2.00 -5.42
N HIS A 112 -4.16 3.11 -5.64
CA HIS A 112 -2.69 3.17 -5.60
C HIS A 112 -2.18 4.20 -4.59
N GLY A 113 -0.93 4.03 -4.14
CA GLY A 113 -0.24 5.00 -3.30
C GLY A 113 -0.55 4.93 -1.81
N LYS A 114 -1.54 4.16 -1.36
CA LYS A 114 -1.97 4.06 0.06
C LYS A 114 -0.80 3.94 1.03
N THR A 115 0.02 2.91 0.87
CA THR A 115 1.17 2.60 1.76
C THR A 115 2.19 3.73 1.80
N THR A 116 2.55 4.27 0.62
CA THR A 116 3.54 5.35 0.50
C THR A 116 3.03 6.63 1.14
N THR A 117 1.78 7.02 0.85
CA THR A 117 1.16 8.23 1.44
C THR A 117 0.99 8.10 2.95
N SER A 118 0.53 6.95 3.45
CA SER A 118 0.45 6.70 4.90
C SER A 118 1.81 6.81 5.58
N SER A 119 2.86 6.29 4.93
CA SER A 119 4.23 6.37 5.45
C SER A 119 4.77 7.80 5.46
N MET A 120 4.54 8.57 4.39
CA MET A 120 4.89 9.98 4.29
C MET A 120 4.16 10.81 5.35
N LEU A 121 2.86 10.59 5.53
CA LEU A 121 2.07 11.29 6.55
C LEU A 121 2.54 10.96 7.96
N ALA A 122 2.79 9.69 8.27
CA ALA A 122 3.34 9.28 9.56
C ALA A 122 4.70 9.95 9.83
N LYS A 123 5.58 10.03 8.81
CA LYS A 123 6.87 10.74 8.88
C LYS A 123 6.69 12.23 9.15
N ILE A 124 5.78 12.90 8.45
CA ILE A 124 5.50 14.33 8.64
C ILE A 124 5.03 14.61 10.07
N LEU A 125 4.06 13.84 10.56
CA LEU A 125 3.52 14.00 11.91
C LEU A 125 4.57 13.70 12.99
N ASP A 126 5.39 12.68 12.79
CA ASP A 126 6.48 12.33 13.71
C ASP A 126 7.56 13.42 13.75
N PHE A 127 7.97 13.95 12.58
CA PHE A 127 8.90 15.06 12.45
C PHE A 127 8.36 16.36 13.10
N ALA A 128 7.05 16.56 13.06
CA ALA A 128 6.39 17.67 13.74
C ALA A 128 6.27 17.50 15.26
N GLY A 129 6.76 16.36 15.81
CA GLY A 129 6.71 16.06 17.25
C GLY A 129 5.36 15.53 17.73
N LEU A 130 4.43 15.21 16.80
CA LEU A 130 3.09 14.69 17.13
C LEU A 130 3.06 13.18 17.41
N GLN A 131 4.15 12.45 17.10
CA GLN A 131 4.38 11.04 17.42
C GLN A 131 3.16 10.13 17.17
N PRO A 132 2.59 10.06 15.94
CA PRO A 132 1.35 9.34 15.69
C PRO A 132 1.49 7.83 15.95
N GLY A 133 0.40 7.18 16.35
CA GLY A 133 0.24 5.76 16.12
C GLY A 133 0.02 5.49 14.63
N PHE A 134 0.30 4.27 14.17
CA PHE A 134 0.00 3.91 12.80
C PHE A 134 -0.20 2.40 12.59
N LEU A 135 -0.95 2.05 11.53
CA LEU A 135 -1.04 0.73 10.93
C LEU A 135 -0.95 0.89 9.42
N ILE A 136 0.14 0.42 8.82
CA ILE A 136 0.49 0.59 7.41
C ILE A 136 0.75 -0.79 6.80
N GLY A 137 0.25 -1.04 5.59
CA GLY A 137 0.35 -2.32 4.87
C GLY A 137 1.74 -2.65 4.32
N GLY A 138 2.75 -1.88 4.66
CA GLY A 138 4.16 -2.08 4.33
C GLY A 138 5.05 -1.67 5.50
N ILE A 139 6.36 -1.69 5.29
CA ILE A 139 7.34 -1.28 6.31
C ILE A 139 7.97 0.04 5.87
N PRO A 140 7.56 1.19 6.44
CA PRO A 140 8.26 2.45 6.23
C PRO A 140 9.69 2.33 6.78
N GLN A 141 10.68 2.69 5.96
CA GLN A 141 12.09 2.53 6.35
C GLN A 141 12.49 3.50 7.47
N ASP A 142 11.81 4.64 7.58
CA ASP A 142 11.98 5.60 8.67
C ASP A 142 11.64 5.01 10.05
N PHE A 143 10.78 4.01 10.12
CA PHE A 143 10.33 3.40 11.38
C PHE A 143 10.75 1.93 11.55
N GLY A 144 11.00 1.21 10.45
CA GLY A 144 11.39 -0.19 10.46
C GLY A 144 10.28 -1.19 10.85
N ILE A 145 9.07 -0.71 11.14
CA ILE A 145 7.90 -1.49 11.60
C ILE A 145 6.64 -1.07 10.84
N SER A 146 5.67 -1.99 10.71
CA SER A 146 4.40 -1.75 10.02
C SER A 146 3.29 -1.18 10.93
N ALA A 147 3.46 -1.26 12.24
CA ALA A 147 2.48 -0.78 13.21
C ALA A 147 3.14 -0.27 14.49
N ARG A 148 2.61 0.84 15.00
CA ARG A 148 3.05 1.48 16.25
C ARG A 148 1.83 1.97 17.02
N LEU A 149 1.69 1.57 18.27
CA LEU A 149 0.82 2.23 19.22
C LEU A 149 1.58 3.39 19.88
N SER A 150 0.91 4.51 20.12
CA SER A 150 1.47 5.65 20.85
C SER A 150 0.41 6.30 21.73
N ASP A 151 0.86 7.10 22.69
CA ASP A 151 -0.02 7.90 23.55
C ASP A 151 -0.56 9.16 22.84
N SER A 152 -0.11 9.43 21.60
CA SER A 152 -0.55 10.55 20.79
C SER A 152 -2.05 10.49 20.50
N ASP A 153 -2.69 11.64 20.36
CA ASP A 153 -4.08 11.75 19.88
C ASP A 153 -4.24 11.43 18.40
N TYR A 154 -3.16 11.22 17.65
CA TYR A 154 -3.14 11.04 16.21
C TYR A 154 -2.84 9.60 15.83
N PHE A 155 -3.57 9.10 14.81
CA PHE A 155 -3.33 7.78 14.27
C PHE A 155 -3.46 7.76 12.74
N VAL A 156 -2.46 7.19 12.05
CA VAL A 156 -2.47 7.01 10.59
C VAL A 156 -2.81 5.56 10.26
N VAL A 157 -3.86 5.33 9.48
CA VAL A 157 -4.25 4.00 9.04
C VAL A 157 -4.32 3.92 7.52
N GLU A 158 -3.70 2.89 6.95
CA GLU A 158 -3.91 2.52 5.56
C GLU A 158 -5.30 1.93 5.40
N ALA A 159 -6.14 2.57 4.61
CA ALA A 159 -7.57 2.30 4.49
C ALA A 159 -7.86 1.50 3.21
N ASP A 160 -7.85 0.18 3.36
CA ASP A 160 -8.04 -0.80 2.31
C ASP A 160 -9.54 -1.07 2.07
N GLU A 161 -9.93 -1.20 0.81
CA GLU A 161 -11.29 -1.46 0.33
C GLU A 161 -11.76 -2.91 0.47
N TYR A 162 -10.90 -3.86 0.82
CA TYR A 162 -11.29 -5.26 1.04
C TYR A 162 -12.33 -5.41 2.15
N ASP A 163 -13.16 -6.45 2.06
CA ASP A 163 -14.13 -6.81 3.08
C ASP A 163 -13.47 -7.13 4.44
N SER A 164 -14.25 -6.92 5.51
CA SER A 164 -13.76 -6.99 6.89
C SER A 164 -13.58 -8.44 7.37
N ALA A 165 -14.57 -9.30 7.10
CA ALA A 165 -14.59 -10.71 7.48
C ALA A 165 -15.65 -11.49 6.69
N PHE A 166 -15.70 -12.83 6.85
CA PHE A 166 -16.71 -13.65 6.18
C PHE A 166 -18.15 -13.30 6.60
N PHE A 167 -18.34 -12.76 7.79
CA PHE A 167 -19.65 -12.35 8.34
C PHE A 167 -19.92 -10.83 8.21
N ASP A 168 -18.92 -10.04 7.81
CA ASP A 168 -19.05 -8.60 7.56
C ASP A 168 -18.42 -8.25 6.22
N LYS A 169 -19.27 -8.06 5.20
CA LYS A 169 -18.86 -7.77 3.82
C LYS A 169 -18.70 -6.28 3.51
N ARG A 170 -18.79 -5.43 4.52
CA ARG A 170 -18.40 -4.02 4.38
C ARG A 170 -16.89 -3.91 4.30
N SER A 171 -16.41 -2.94 3.52
CA SER A 171 -14.97 -2.66 3.43
C SER A 171 -14.39 -2.29 4.80
N LYS A 172 -13.14 -2.67 5.04
CA LYS A 172 -12.44 -2.48 6.32
C LYS A 172 -12.51 -1.04 6.82
N PHE A 173 -12.38 -0.08 5.92
CA PHE A 173 -12.25 1.33 6.26
C PHE A 173 -13.51 1.96 6.90
N VAL A 174 -14.71 1.35 6.79
CA VAL A 174 -15.92 1.90 7.43
C VAL A 174 -15.90 1.79 8.95
N HIS A 175 -14.95 1.01 9.49
CA HIS A 175 -14.78 0.79 10.92
C HIS A 175 -13.80 1.77 11.59
N TYR A 176 -13.12 2.67 10.84
CA TYR A 176 -11.94 3.37 11.34
C TYR A 176 -12.20 4.70 12.05
N PHE A 177 -13.44 5.16 12.16
CA PHE A 177 -13.76 6.46 12.79
C PHE A 177 -12.96 7.63 12.20
N THR A 178 -12.86 7.66 10.88
CA THR A 178 -12.00 8.58 10.12
C THR A 178 -12.36 10.04 10.35
N ASN A 179 -11.38 10.89 10.71
CA ASN A 179 -11.52 12.35 10.79
C ASN A 179 -10.99 13.04 9.54
N THR A 180 -9.81 12.63 9.06
CA THR A 180 -9.21 13.14 7.83
C THR A 180 -9.04 11.98 6.86
N LEU A 181 -9.75 12.05 5.72
CA LEU A 181 -9.74 11.04 4.68
C LEU A 181 -8.92 11.53 3.50
N ILE A 182 -7.94 10.74 3.06
CA ILE A 182 -7.28 10.91 1.77
C ILE A 182 -7.83 9.86 0.80
N ILE A 183 -8.27 10.28 -0.40
CA ILE A 183 -8.57 9.41 -1.52
C ILE A 183 -7.58 9.75 -2.64
N ASN A 184 -6.54 8.95 -2.80
CA ASN A 184 -5.44 9.25 -3.74
C ASN A 184 -5.86 9.18 -5.21
N ASN A 185 -6.66 8.18 -5.55
CA ASN A 185 -7.14 7.87 -6.91
C ASN A 185 -8.16 6.73 -6.83
N LEU A 186 -8.88 6.49 -7.91
CA LEU A 186 -9.84 5.40 -7.97
C LEU A 186 -9.89 4.77 -9.36
N GLU A 187 -9.48 3.50 -9.43
CA GLU A 187 -9.52 2.66 -10.63
C GLU A 187 -10.14 1.30 -10.31
N PHE A 188 -10.49 0.54 -11.35
CA PHE A 188 -10.96 -0.84 -11.17
C PHE A 188 -9.79 -1.76 -10.81
N ASP A 189 -9.87 -2.38 -9.64
CA ASP A 189 -8.97 -3.43 -9.17
C ASP A 189 -9.76 -4.41 -8.31
N HIS A 190 -9.09 -5.43 -7.77
CA HIS A 190 -9.72 -6.45 -6.90
C HIS A 190 -10.90 -7.16 -7.57
N ALA A 191 -10.72 -7.62 -8.82
CA ALA A 191 -11.74 -8.35 -9.59
C ALA A 191 -12.21 -9.66 -8.93
N ASP A 192 -11.56 -10.10 -7.87
CA ASP A 192 -11.95 -11.24 -7.03
C ASP A 192 -13.10 -10.91 -6.06
N ILE A 193 -13.35 -9.62 -5.78
CA ILE A 193 -14.40 -9.17 -4.84
C ILE A 193 -15.31 -8.08 -5.41
N PHE A 194 -14.93 -7.41 -6.49
CA PHE A 194 -15.72 -6.37 -7.14
C PHE A 194 -15.99 -6.70 -8.61
N ASP A 195 -17.25 -6.61 -9.02
CA ASP A 195 -17.67 -6.88 -10.40
C ASP A 195 -17.26 -5.76 -11.35
N ASP A 196 -17.30 -4.51 -10.87
CA ASP A 196 -17.02 -3.31 -11.66
C ASP A 196 -16.55 -2.13 -10.80
N LEU A 197 -16.17 -1.03 -11.48
CA LEU A 197 -15.77 0.21 -10.83
C LEU A 197 -16.88 0.82 -9.98
N ALA A 198 -18.15 0.68 -10.40
CA ALA A 198 -19.28 1.23 -9.65
C ALA A 198 -19.47 0.53 -8.29
N ALA A 199 -19.13 -0.76 -8.21
CA ALA A 199 -19.10 -1.49 -6.95
C ALA A 199 -18.04 -0.92 -6.00
N ILE A 200 -16.85 -0.58 -6.50
CA ILE A 200 -15.78 0.07 -5.73
C ILE A 200 -16.20 1.47 -5.30
N GLN A 201 -16.72 2.31 -6.22
CA GLN A 201 -17.21 3.66 -5.93
C GLN A 201 -18.26 3.65 -4.81
N ARG A 202 -19.12 2.66 -4.79
CA ARG A 202 -20.14 2.47 -3.74
C ARG A 202 -19.52 2.25 -2.37
N GLN A 203 -18.44 1.46 -2.29
CA GLN A 203 -17.71 1.25 -1.02
C GLN A 203 -17.01 2.54 -0.56
N PHE A 204 -16.36 3.25 -1.49
CA PHE A 204 -15.74 4.54 -1.16
C PHE A 204 -16.77 5.58 -0.71
N HIS A 205 -17.96 5.61 -1.29
CA HIS A 205 -19.03 6.47 -0.81
C HIS A 205 -19.52 6.05 0.59
N HIS A 206 -19.53 4.74 0.93
CA HIS A 206 -19.79 4.31 2.31
C HIS A 206 -18.73 4.85 3.27
N LEU A 207 -17.45 4.91 2.88
CA LEU A 207 -16.39 5.52 3.68
C LEU A 207 -16.61 7.03 3.85
N VAL A 208 -16.83 7.78 2.76
CA VAL A 208 -17.09 9.23 2.80
C VAL A 208 -18.23 9.57 3.76
N ARG A 209 -19.30 8.76 3.80
CA ARG A 209 -20.43 8.94 4.72
C ARG A 209 -20.09 8.75 6.18
N THR A 210 -18.96 8.14 6.52
CA THR A 210 -18.52 7.95 7.91
C THR A 210 -17.65 9.10 8.43
N VAL A 211 -17.17 9.98 7.55
CA VAL A 211 -16.35 11.13 7.93
C VAL A 211 -17.25 12.20 8.56
N PRO A 212 -16.97 12.69 9.78
CA PRO A 212 -17.79 13.67 10.45
C PRO A 212 -17.77 15.03 9.72
N SER A 213 -18.80 15.85 9.92
CA SER A 213 -18.86 17.19 9.31
C SER A 213 -17.73 18.15 9.76
N THR A 214 -17.09 17.83 10.87
CA THR A 214 -15.90 18.52 11.37
C THR A 214 -14.59 17.99 10.80
N GLY A 215 -14.66 16.93 10.00
CA GLY A 215 -13.53 16.30 9.35
C GLY A 215 -13.24 16.86 7.96
N ALA A 216 -12.29 16.25 7.26
CA ALA A 216 -11.89 16.67 5.91
C ALA A 216 -11.74 15.47 4.96
N VAL A 217 -12.07 15.67 3.69
CA VAL A 217 -11.79 14.75 2.58
C VAL A 217 -10.84 15.42 1.62
N ILE A 218 -9.69 14.79 1.38
CA ILE A 218 -8.59 15.29 0.54
C ILE A 218 -8.54 14.42 -0.71
N SER A 219 -8.64 15.03 -1.89
CA SER A 219 -8.72 14.29 -3.15
C SER A 219 -8.11 15.04 -4.33
N PRO A 220 -7.66 14.33 -5.39
CA PRO A 220 -7.20 14.98 -6.61
C PRO A 220 -8.37 15.63 -7.36
N SER A 221 -8.16 16.85 -7.86
CA SER A 221 -9.17 17.59 -8.62
C SER A 221 -9.45 17.02 -10.02
N PHE A 222 -8.52 16.22 -10.55
CA PHE A 222 -8.56 15.69 -11.92
C PHE A 222 -9.07 14.24 -12.02
N ASP A 223 -9.32 13.54 -10.91
CA ASP A 223 -9.81 12.15 -10.94
C ASP A 223 -11.34 12.11 -10.99
N ALA A 224 -11.89 11.86 -12.18
CA ALA A 224 -13.33 11.81 -12.41
C ALA A 224 -14.01 10.69 -11.61
N ASN A 225 -13.33 9.58 -11.30
CA ASN A 225 -13.89 8.48 -10.54
C ASN A 225 -14.03 8.84 -9.05
N VAL A 226 -13.07 9.60 -8.51
CA VAL A 226 -13.17 10.16 -7.15
C VAL A 226 -14.25 11.23 -7.10
N THR A 227 -14.29 12.15 -8.07
CA THR A 227 -15.35 13.16 -8.19
C THR A 227 -16.74 12.52 -8.19
N ALA A 228 -16.95 11.45 -8.97
CA ALA A 228 -18.21 10.72 -9.00
C ALA A 228 -18.61 10.07 -7.66
N VAL A 229 -17.64 9.76 -6.79
CA VAL A 229 -17.92 9.32 -5.41
C VAL A 229 -18.39 10.49 -4.55
N LEU A 230 -17.70 11.63 -4.62
CA LEU A 230 -18.01 12.82 -3.80
C LEU A 230 -19.32 13.47 -4.21
N ASP A 231 -19.67 13.44 -5.49
CA ASP A 231 -20.96 13.93 -6.04
C ASP A 231 -22.18 13.17 -5.50
N GLN A 232 -22.01 11.93 -5.03
CA GLN A 232 -23.08 11.19 -4.36
C GLN A 232 -23.42 11.76 -2.97
N GLY A 233 -22.57 12.66 -2.45
CA GLY A 233 -22.71 13.37 -1.18
C GLY A 233 -21.44 13.33 -0.36
N CYS A 234 -21.00 14.50 0.07
CA CYS A 234 -19.92 14.69 1.03
C CYS A 234 -20.37 15.76 2.05
N TRP A 235 -20.22 15.46 3.33
CA TRP A 235 -20.71 16.31 4.42
C TRP A 235 -19.59 16.98 5.20
N SER A 236 -18.34 16.67 4.85
CA SER A 236 -17.13 17.20 5.45
C SER A 236 -16.51 18.27 4.56
N SER A 237 -15.54 19.03 5.04
CA SER A 237 -14.75 19.93 4.17
C SER A 237 -14.05 19.11 3.08
N GLN A 238 -13.94 19.70 1.89
CA GLN A 238 -13.26 19.08 0.76
C GLN A 238 -12.04 19.92 0.41
N GLU A 239 -10.87 19.26 0.42
CA GLU A 239 -9.59 19.83 0.02
C GLU A 239 -9.16 19.18 -1.30
N SER A 240 -9.06 19.97 -2.35
CA SER A 240 -8.64 19.45 -3.65
C SER A 240 -7.20 19.82 -3.99
N PHE A 241 -6.50 18.93 -4.67
CA PHE A 241 -5.13 19.17 -5.10
C PHE A 241 -4.90 18.77 -6.56
N GLY A 242 -3.96 19.44 -7.21
CA GLY A 242 -3.59 19.20 -8.61
C GLY A 242 -2.43 20.08 -9.06
N ASP A 243 -2.24 20.17 -10.38
CA ASP A 243 -1.20 20.99 -10.99
C ASP A 243 -1.65 22.41 -11.32
N HIS A 244 -2.94 22.63 -11.61
CA HIS A 244 -3.45 23.91 -12.09
C HIS A 244 -4.60 24.47 -11.24
N ASP A 245 -5.55 23.64 -10.84
CA ASP A 245 -6.76 24.06 -10.17
C ASP A 245 -6.82 23.53 -8.74
N GLY A 246 -7.33 24.35 -7.81
CA GLY A 246 -7.47 24.02 -6.41
C GLY A 246 -6.65 24.93 -5.49
N GLU A 247 -6.89 24.78 -4.22
CA GLU A 247 -6.20 25.51 -3.14
C GLU A 247 -4.76 25.01 -2.98
N TRP A 248 -4.52 23.73 -3.32
CA TRP A 248 -3.23 23.04 -3.16
C TRP A 248 -2.65 22.66 -4.50
N LYS A 249 -1.43 23.14 -4.77
CA LYS A 249 -0.70 22.97 -6.03
C LYS A 249 0.73 22.52 -5.80
N TYR A 250 1.33 21.95 -6.84
CA TYR A 250 2.77 21.72 -6.88
C TYR A 250 3.40 22.39 -8.11
N THR A 251 4.70 22.66 -8.01
CA THR A 251 5.51 23.08 -9.16
C THR A 251 6.79 22.26 -9.18
N LEU A 252 7.03 21.54 -10.30
CA LEU A 252 8.25 20.75 -10.45
C LEU A 252 9.44 21.65 -10.71
N SER A 253 10.50 21.51 -9.92
CA SER A 253 11.82 22.08 -10.17
C SER A 253 12.75 21.09 -10.86
N SER A 254 12.44 19.78 -10.78
CA SER A 254 13.11 18.69 -11.51
C SER A 254 12.08 17.86 -12.24
N GLY A 255 12.31 17.53 -13.51
CA GLY A 255 11.37 16.81 -14.38
C GLY A 255 11.07 15.38 -13.91
N ASP A 256 11.93 14.78 -13.09
CA ASP A 256 11.74 13.47 -12.48
C ASP A 256 10.93 13.49 -11.18
N GLY A 257 10.53 14.69 -10.68
CA GLY A 257 9.81 14.86 -9.43
C GLY A 257 10.68 14.75 -8.17
N SER A 258 12.01 14.68 -8.30
CA SER A 258 12.94 14.65 -7.15
C SER A 258 13.07 16.00 -6.44
N GLN A 259 12.62 17.08 -7.07
CA GLN A 259 12.52 18.42 -6.46
C GLN A 259 11.25 19.12 -6.93
N PHE A 260 10.43 19.59 -5.98
CA PHE A 260 9.19 20.32 -6.26
C PHE A 260 8.82 21.24 -5.09
N ASP A 261 7.99 22.24 -5.38
CA ASP A 261 7.36 23.09 -4.38
C ASP A 261 5.92 22.65 -4.15
N VAL A 262 5.49 22.68 -2.90
CA VAL A 262 4.09 22.60 -2.48
C VAL A 262 3.62 24.01 -2.19
N ILE A 263 2.49 24.39 -2.76
CA ILE A 263 1.94 25.76 -2.67
C ILE A 263 0.50 25.65 -2.18
N GLN A 264 0.21 26.40 -1.10
CA GLN A 264 -1.15 26.63 -0.64
C GLN A 264 -1.58 28.02 -1.10
N SER A 265 -2.77 28.13 -1.69
CA SER A 265 -3.38 29.38 -2.11
C SER A 265 -4.68 29.63 -1.34
N ASP A 266 -5.06 30.91 -1.17
CA ASP A 266 -6.38 31.26 -0.69
C ASP A 266 -7.44 31.13 -1.79
N GLN A 267 -8.70 31.39 -1.44
CA GLN A 267 -9.83 31.34 -2.40
C GLN A 267 -9.72 32.39 -3.52
N ALA A 268 -8.90 33.42 -3.36
CA ALA A 268 -8.61 34.43 -4.38
C ALA A 268 -7.41 34.01 -5.27
N GLY A 269 -6.79 32.88 -4.99
CA GLY A 269 -5.63 32.36 -5.73
C GLY A 269 -4.29 32.94 -5.31
N HIS A 270 -4.22 33.73 -4.23
CA HIS A 270 -2.96 34.24 -3.71
C HIS A 270 -2.23 33.14 -2.90
N GLU A 271 -0.92 33.07 -3.10
CA GLU A 271 -0.08 32.15 -2.33
C GLU A 271 -0.09 32.53 -0.83
N VAL A 272 -0.45 31.59 0.03
CA VAL A 272 -0.50 31.72 1.49
C VAL A 272 0.74 31.11 2.14
N SER A 273 1.15 29.94 1.66
CA SER A 273 2.35 29.26 2.12
C SER A 273 3.00 28.45 1.02
N ARG A 274 4.30 28.21 1.16
CA ARG A 274 5.11 27.41 0.22
C ARG A 274 6.17 26.63 0.97
N GLY A 275 6.38 25.37 0.57
CA GLY A 275 7.50 24.55 1.03
C GLY A 275 8.15 23.82 -0.14
N THR A 276 9.45 23.60 -0.07
CA THR A 276 10.21 22.87 -1.08
C THR A 276 10.57 21.47 -0.58
N VAL A 277 10.33 20.47 -1.39
CA VAL A 277 10.76 19.08 -1.17
C VAL A 277 11.95 18.77 -2.08
N LYS A 278 13.00 18.17 -1.50
CA LYS A 278 14.15 17.58 -2.21
C LYS A 278 14.39 16.19 -1.66
N TRP A 279 14.14 15.17 -2.46
CA TRP A 279 14.22 13.78 -2.02
C TRP A 279 14.87 12.86 -3.05
N VAL A 280 15.05 11.59 -2.71
CA VAL A 280 15.64 10.57 -3.60
C VAL A 280 14.61 9.89 -4.51
N HIS A 281 13.32 10.12 -4.23
CA HIS A 281 12.22 9.48 -4.96
C HIS A 281 11.99 10.15 -6.31
N SER A 282 11.37 9.43 -7.24
CA SER A 282 11.04 9.91 -8.57
C SER A 282 9.60 9.58 -8.95
N GLY A 283 9.10 10.27 -9.96
CA GLY A 283 7.77 10.08 -10.52
C GLY A 283 6.70 10.98 -9.92
N LEU A 284 5.83 11.46 -10.81
CA LEU A 284 4.75 12.36 -10.45
C LEU A 284 3.79 11.76 -9.41
N HIS A 285 3.58 10.43 -9.46
CA HIS A 285 2.76 9.74 -8.47
C HIS A 285 3.28 9.92 -7.03
N ASN A 286 4.61 9.97 -6.81
CA ASN A 286 5.19 10.25 -5.50
C ASN A 286 5.01 11.72 -5.10
N VAL A 287 5.11 12.65 -6.04
CA VAL A 287 4.80 14.08 -5.79
C VAL A 287 3.36 14.23 -5.30
N MET A 288 2.39 13.56 -5.96
CA MET A 288 0.98 13.59 -5.57
C MET A 288 0.74 12.93 -4.20
N ASN A 289 1.40 11.80 -3.93
CA ASN A 289 1.36 11.16 -2.60
C ASN A 289 1.90 12.09 -1.51
N GLY A 290 3.02 12.78 -1.77
CA GLY A 290 3.60 13.76 -0.86
C GLY A 290 2.68 14.96 -0.64
N LEU A 291 2.10 15.50 -1.70
CA LEU A 291 1.18 16.63 -1.64
C LEU A 291 -0.05 16.29 -0.77
N SER A 292 -0.70 15.15 -1.01
CA SER A 292 -1.85 14.73 -0.20
C SER A 292 -1.50 14.52 1.28
N ALA A 293 -0.29 14.00 1.57
CA ALA A 293 0.20 13.84 2.94
C ALA A 293 0.47 15.20 3.64
N VAL A 294 1.02 16.20 2.91
CA VAL A 294 1.21 17.57 3.42
C VAL A 294 -0.13 18.21 3.77
N ILE A 295 -1.14 18.10 2.88
CA ILE A 295 -2.47 18.65 3.11
C ILE A 295 -3.12 18.02 4.35
N ALA A 296 -3.01 16.70 4.49
CA ALA A 296 -3.55 16.00 5.66
C ALA A 296 -2.89 16.44 6.97
N ALA A 297 -1.57 16.58 6.98
CA ALA A 297 -0.85 17.08 8.16
C ALA A 297 -1.20 18.52 8.49
N HIS A 298 -1.48 19.34 7.46
CA HIS A 298 -1.90 20.72 7.64
C HIS A 298 -3.25 20.84 8.38
N GLN A 299 -4.17 19.87 8.22
CA GLN A 299 -5.45 19.84 8.95
C GLN A 299 -5.30 19.84 10.49
N VAL A 300 -4.13 19.44 10.98
CA VAL A 300 -3.82 19.40 12.43
C VAL A 300 -2.73 20.42 12.81
N GLY A 301 -2.52 21.43 11.97
CA GLY A 301 -1.68 22.59 12.26
C GLY A 301 -0.20 22.41 11.93
N VAL A 302 0.21 21.36 11.23
CA VAL A 302 1.59 21.25 10.72
C VAL A 302 1.78 22.27 9.59
N LYS A 303 2.83 23.08 9.68
CA LYS A 303 3.14 24.08 8.65
C LYS A 303 3.65 23.41 7.37
N VAL A 304 3.33 24.00 6.20
CA VAL A 304 3.74 23.49 4.89
C VAL A 304 5.24 23.31 4.79
N GLU A 305 6.01 24.31 5.26
CA GLU A 305 7.48 24.25 5.24
C GLU A 305 8.02 23.09 6.08
N GLN A 306 7.42 22.86 7.25
CA GLN A 306 7.81 21.77 8.15
C GLN A 306 7.49 20.39 7.54
N ALA A 307 6.31 20.26 6.94
CA ALA A 307 5.90 19.04 6.25
C ALA A 307 6.83 18.73 5.05
N CYS A 308 7.18 19.73 4.25
CA CYS A 308 8.12 19.60 3.13
C CYS A 308 9.54 19.26 3.59
N ALA A 309 9.99 19.81 4.72
CA ALA A 309 11.27 19.44 5.33
C ALA A 309 11.27 17.95 5.76
N ALA A 310 10.19 17.48 6.38
CA ALA A 310 10.03 16.07 6.76
C ALA A 310 10.06 15.13 5.54
N LEU A 311 9.37 15.50 4.45
CA LEU A 311 9.40 14.73 3.20
C LEU A 311 10.79 14.70 2.55
N SER A 312 11.58 15.76 2.70
CA SER A 312 12.94 15.80 2.17
C SER A 312 13.88 14.79 2.86
N GLU A 313 13.53 14.37 4.08
CA GLU A 313 14.23 13.32 4.83
C GLU A 313 13.58 11.93 4.71
N PHE A 314 12.46 11.81 3.99
CA PHE A 314 11.75 10.53 3.86
C PHE A 314 12.60 9.49 3.13
N VAL A 315 12.88 8.38 3.81
CA VAL A 315 13.76 7.32 3.29
C VAL A 315 13.02 6.43 2.27
N GLY A 316 11.72 6.19 2.48
CA GLY A 316 10.89 5.37 1.62
C GLY A 316 10.23 4.20 2.33
N VAL A 317 9.67 3.30 1.54
CA VAL A 317 8.97 2.10 2.02
C VAL A 317 9.64 0.87 1.39
N LYS A 318 9.81 -0.19 2.15
CA LYS A 318 10.31 -1.46 1.60
C LYS A 318 9.43 -1.91 0.42
N ARG A 319 10.09 -2.41 -0.61
CA ARG A 319 9.44 -2.88 -1.84
C ARG A 319 8.66 -1.78 -2.61
N ARG A 320 9.05 -0.50 -2.48
CA ARG A 320 8.55 0.62 -3.29
C ARG A 320 9.75 1.33 -3.92
N MET A 321 10.19 0.84 -5.08
CA MET A 321 11.44 1.22 -5.72
C MET A 321 12.64 1.15 -4.76
N GLU A 322 12.61 0.17 -3.86
CA GLU A 322 13.70 -0.09 -2.91
C GLU A 322 14.94 -0.56 -3.65
N VAL A 323 16.06 0.12 -3.46
CA VAL A 323 17.35 -0.32 -4.02
C VAL A 323 17.84 -1.53 -3.21
N ILE A 324 17.78 -2.72 -3.81
CA ILE A 324 18.21 -3.97 -3.18
C ILE A 324 19.63 -4.40 -3.58
N TYR A 325 20.18 -3.80 -4.65
CA TYR A 325 21.56 -3.97 -5.06
C TYR A 325 22.05 -2.75 -5.85
N GLN A 326 23.30 -2.34 -5.60
CA GLN A 326 23.99 -1.32 -6.38
C GLN A 326 25.44 -1.72 -6.57
N GLY A 327 25.86 -1.83 -7.83
CA GLY A 327 27.22 -2.17 -8.25
C GLY A 327 27.64 -1.39 -9.50
N PRO A 328 28.88 -1.60 -9.98
CA PRO A 328 29.36 -0.91 -11.17
C PRO A 328 28.46 -1.13 -12.39
N GLY A 329 27.83 -0.04 -12.87
CA GLY A 329 26.97 -0.06 -14.06
C GLY A 329 25.64 -0.79 -13.87
N ILE A 330 25.21 -1.11 -12.63
CA ILE A 330 23.94 -1.79 -12.40
C ILE A 330 23.30 -1.36 -11.07
N THR A 331 22.01 -1.06 -11.13
CA THR A 331 21.16 -0.85 -9.95
C THR A 331 19.93 -1.76 -10.05
N VAL A 332 19.60 -2.46 -8.98
CA VAL A 332 18.40 -3.33 -8.91
C VAL A 332 17.43 -2.78 -7.88
N TYR A 333 16.17 -2.67 -8.30
CA TYR A 333 15.06 -2.19 -7.48
C TYR A 333 14.05 -3.31 -7.24
N ASP A 334 13.49 -3.36 -6.04
CA ASP A 334 12.29 -4.15 -5.71
C ASP A 334 11.08 -3.22 -5.66
N ASP A 335 10.03 -3.56 -6.42
CA ASP A 335 8.80 -2.79 -6.45
C ASP A 335 7.57 -3.69 -6.34
N PHE A 336 6.58 -3.22 -5.62
CA PHE A 336 5.32 -3.94 -5.36
C PHE A 336 4.26 -3.70 -6.45
N ALA A 337 4.57 -2.98 -7.53
CA ALA A 337 3.63 -2.67 -8.61
C ALA A 337 3.04 -3.96 -9.20
N HIS A 338 1.72 -4.01 -9.23
CA HIS A 338 0.93 -5.17 -9.69
C HIS A 338 -0.36 -4.76 -10.41
N HIS A 339 -0.43 -3.53 -10.88
CA HIS A 339 -1.50 -2.96 -11.69
C HIS A 339 -0.90 -2.17 -12.86
N PRO A 340 -1.51 -2.12 -14.06
CA PRO A 340 -0.95 -1.43 -15.22
C PRO A 340 -0.56 0.02 -14.94
N THR A 341 -1.40 0.78 -14.24
CA THR A 341 -1.12 2.17 -13.86
C THR A 341 0.10 2.27 -12.95
N ALA A 342 0.21 1.40 -11.93
CA ALA A 342 1.36 1.39 -11.03
C ALA A 342 2.66 1.02 -11.78
N ILE A 343 2.64 0.01 -12.65
CA ILE A 343 3.79 -0.37 -13.49
C ILE A 343 4.22 0.82 -14.36
N LYS A 344 3.26 1.43 -15.05
CA LYS A 344 3.50 2.57 -15.94
C LYS A 344 4.14 3.73 -15.18
N THR A 345 3.53 4.19 -14.11
CA THR A 345 4.00 5.37 -13.35
C THR A 345 5.35 5.14 -12.69
N THR A 346 5.62 3.92 -12.23
CA THR A 346 6.93 3.53 -11.69
C THR A 346 8.01 3.59 -12.76
N LEU A 347 7.76 3.01 -13.94
CA LEU A 347 8.72 3.02 -15.06
C LEU A 347 8.91 4.42 -15.65
N GLU A 348 7.86 5.23 -15.76
CA GLU A 348 7.95 6.64 -16.18
C GLU A 348 8.80 7.46 -15.19
N GLY A 349 8.58 7.29 -13.89
CA GLY A 349 9.38 7.95 -12.87
C GLY A 349 10.85 7.54 -12.90
N LEU A 350 11.15 6.26 -13.09
CA LEU A 350 12.52 5.81 -13.27
C LEU A 350 13.14 6.36 -14.57
N ARG A 351 12.41 6.33 -15.69
CA ARG A 351 12.88 6.87 -16.97
C ARG A 351 13.21 8.36 -16.87
N ALA A 352 12.37 9.15 -16.21
CA ALA A 352 12.65 10.56 -15.96
C ALA A 352 13.93 10.79 -15.14
N LYS A 353 14.21 9.89 -14.18
CA LYS A 353 15.40 9.94 -13.33
C LYS A 353 16.69 9.56 -14.06
N VAL A 354 16.66 8.48 -14.86
CA VAL A 354 17.89 7.88 -15.44
C VAL A 354 18.12 8.30 -16.88
N GLY A 355 17.22 9.06 -17.48
CA GLY A 355 17.35 9.56 -18.85
C GLY A 355 17.39 8.41 -19.86
N ASN A 356 18.50 8.28 -20.60
CA ASN A 356 18.66 7.28 -21.67
C ASN A 356 19.35 5.99 -21.21
N GLU A 357 19.59 5.81 -19.90
CA GLU A 357 20.16 4.56 -19.39
C GLU A 357 19.17 3.40 -19.55
N THR A 358 19.67 2.18 -19.67
CA THR A 358 18.83 1.02 -19.98
C THR A 358 17.99 0.60 -18.77
N ILE A 359 16.68 0.51 -18.97
CA ILE A 359 15.71 -0.01 -17.98
C ILE A 359 15.25 -1.40 -18.42
N ILE A 360 15.41 -2.37 -17.52
CA ILE A 360 14.93 -3.75 -17.67
C ILE A 360 13.82 -3.96 -16.63
N ALA A 361 12.59 -4.19 -17.05
CA ALA A 361 11.50 -4.55 -16.16
C ALA A 361 11.34 -6.07 -16.09
N ILE A 362 11.26 -6.63 -14.89
CA ILE A 362 11.01 -8.06 -14.63
C ILE A 362 9.71 -8.14 -13.86
N ILE A 363 8.65 -8.69 -14.45
CA ILE A 363 7.29 -8.57 -13.94
C ILE A 363 6.67 -9.94 -13.73
N GLU A 364 6.14 -10.18 -12.51
CA GLU A 364 5.32 -11.33 -12.18
C GLU A 364 3.83 -10.92 -12.13
N PRO A 365 2.99 -11.35 -13.09
CA PRO A 365 1.54 -11.15 -13.04
C PRO A 365 0.92 -12.04 -11.95
N ARG A 366 0.79 -11.55 -10.71
CA ARG A 366 0.44 -12.37 -9.56
C ARG A 366 -0.82 -11.93 -8.82
N SER A 367 -1.19 -10.65 -8.81
CA SER A 367 -2.41 -10.20 -8.13
C SER A 367 -3.64 -10.93 -8.67
N ALA A 368 -4.72 -11.04 -7.89
CA ALA A 368 -5.95 -11.70 -8.31
C ALA A 368 -6.44 -11.15 -9.66
N THR A 369 -6.52 -9.84 -9.80
CA THR A 369 -6.92 -9.14 -11.03
C THR A 369 -6.00 -9.48 -12.22
N MET A 370 -4.67 -9.49 -12.01
CA MET A 370 -3.72 -9.86 -13.08
C MET A 370 -3.85 -11.33 -13.47
N ARG A 371 -3.97 -12.25 -12.51
CA ARG A 371 -4.15 -13.69 -12.78
C ARG A 371 -5.42 -13.98 -13.57
N MET A 372 -6.51 -13.25 -13.30
CA MET A 372 -7.77 -13.36 -14.03
C MET A 372 -7.71 -12.74 -15.44
N GLY A 373 -6.62 -12.06 -15.78
CA GLY A 373 -6.42 -11.45 -17.10
C GLY A 373 -7.28 -10.21 -17.38
N ALA A 374 -7.85 -9.57 -16.35
CA ALA A 374 -8.74 -8.42 -16.51
C ALA A 374 -8.06 -7.21 -17.19
N HIS A 375 -6.74 -7.09 -17.10
CA HIS A 375 -5.97 -5.93 -17.60
C HIS A 375 -4.98 -6.26 -18.71
N GLN A 376 -5.09 -7.40 -19.42
CA GLN A 376 -4.08 -7.84 -20.39
C GLN A 376 -3.70 -6.77 -21.42
N VAL A 377 -4.68 -6.06 -21.99
CA VAL A 377 -4.42 -5.01 -22.99
C VAL A 377 -3.66 -3.83 -22.37
N ALA A 378 -4.08 -3.39 -21.18
CA ALA A 378 -3.43 -2.29 -20.46
C ALA A 378 -2.01 -2.65 -20.00
N LEU A 379 -1.77 -3.92 -19.63
CA LEU A 379 -0.45 -4.41 -19.24
C LEU A 379 0.58 -4.29 -20.36
N SER A 380 0.23 -4.63 -21.61
CA SER A 380 1.15 -4.50 -22.76
C SER A 380 1.58 -3.06 -23.01
N ALA A 381 0.70 -2.09 -22.73
CA ALA A 381 0.99 -0.66 -22.90
C ALA A 381 1.74 -0.06 -21.70
N SER A 382 1.60 -0.65 -20.50
CA SER A 382 2.16 -0.11 -19.25
C SER A 382 3.69 -0.09 -19.18
N VAL A 383 4.35 -0.88 -20.02
CA VAL A 383 5.80 -1.08 -20.01
C VAL A 383 6.57 -0.20 -21.00
N GLY A 384 5.89 0.77 -21.63
CA GLY A 384 6.47 1.59 -22.73
C GLY A 384 7.70 2.41 -22.35
N SER A 385 7.95 2.66 -21.07
CA SER A 385 9.14 3.38 -20.58
C SER A 385 10.34 2.48 -20.25
N ALA A 386 10.20 1.14 -20.36
CA ALA A 386 11.31 0.20 -20.30
C ALA A 386 11.95 -0.01 -21.68
N ASP A 387 13.20 -0.46 -21.73
CA ASP A 387 13.90 -0.88 -22.95
C ASP A 387 13.73 -2.37 -23.20
N GLN A 388 13.67 -3.17 -22.12
CA GLN A 388 13.45 -4.61 -22.16
C GLN A 388 12.49 -5.03 -21.05
N VAL A 389 11.66 -6.04 -21.32
CA VAL A 389 10.71 -6.59 -20.37
C VAL A 389 10.77 -8.11 -20.34
N TYR A 390 10.89 -8.67 -19.14
CA TYR A 390 10.81 -10.09 -18.90
C TYR A 390 9.60 -10.41 -18.06
N TRP A 391 8.65 -11.15 -18.62
CA TRP A 391 7.44 -11.58 -17.96
C TRP A 391 7.62 -13.00 -17.40
N TYR A 392 7.26 -13.19 -16.14
CA TYR A 392 7.26 -14.49 -15.52
C TYR A 392 5.88 -15.15 -15.60
N GLN A 393 5.79 -16.29 -16.28
CA GLN A 393 4.60 -17.13 -16.35
C GLN A 393 4.50 -17.96 -15.06
N ASN A 394 3.90 -17.42 -14.01
CA ASN A 394 3.62 -18.15 -12.79
C ASN A 394 2.56 -19.26 -13.07
N ALA A 395 2.69 -20.43 -12.44
CA ALA A 395 1.75 -21.56 -12.61
C ALA A 395 0.30 -21.24 -12.24
N ALA A 396 0.06 -20.18 -11.45
CA ALA A 396 -1.27 -19.73 -11.05
C ALA A 396 -1.92 -18.73 -12.04
N VAL A 397 -1.27 -18.44 -13.17
CA VAL A 397 -1.79 -17.55 -14.23
C VAL A 397 -2.39 -18.40 -15.34
N ASP A 398 -3.71 -18.32 -15.52
CA ASP A 398 -4.48 -19.19 -16.42
C ASP A 398 -4.48 -18.71 -17.90
N TRP A 399 -3.80 -17.61 -18.23
CA TRP A 399 -3.74 -17.04 -19.59
C TRP A 399 -2.29 -16.99 -20.11
N ASP A 400 -2.13 -16.87 -21.44
CA ASP A 400 -0.84 -16.90 -22.12
C ASP A 400 -0.06 -15.56 -21.97
N VAL A 401 0.88 -15.53 -21.01
CA VAL A 401 1.81 -14.39 -20.82
C VAL A 401 2.74 -14.22 -22.02
N GLY A 402 2.97 -15.29 -22.80
CA GLY A 402 3.72 -15.21 -24.07
C GLY A 402 3.00 -14.37 -25.12
N ALA A 403 1.67 -14.41 -25.16
CA ALA A 403 0.89 -13.52 -26.02
C ALA A 403 1.02 -12.04 -25.58
N LEU A 404 1.01 -11.77 -24.25
CA LEU A 404 1.26 -10.43 -23.73
C LEU A 404 2.65 -9.91 -24.13
N ALA A 405 3.69 -10.74 -24.01
CA ALA A 405 5.05 -10.36 -24.41
C ALA A 405 5.12 -9.99 -25.90
N LYS A 406 4.43 -10.72 -26.76
CA LYS A 406 4.35 -10.42 -28.20
C LYS A 406 3.57 -9.14 -28.52
N ALA A 407 2.58 -8.81 -27.71
CA ALA A 407 1.76 -7.59 -27.87
C ALA A 407 2.44 -6.33 -27.32
N SER A 408 3.48 -6.45 -26.54
CA SER A 408 4.22 -5.32 -25.96
C SER A 408 4.93 -4.51 -27.05
N LEU A 409 4.91 -3.19 -26.93
CA LEU A 409 5.56 -2.26 -27.85
C LEU A 409 7.09 -2.21 -27.70
N VAL A 410 7.61 -2.81 -26.63
CA VAL A 410 9.05 -2.87 -26.32
C VAL A 410 9.55 -4.32 -26.42
N CYS A 411 10.88 -4.50 -26.49
CA CYS A 411 11.48 -5.82 -26.55
C CYS A 411 11.07 -6.65 -25.33
N SER A 412 10.23 -7.66 -25.53
CA SER A 412 9.62 -8.44 -24.45
C SER A 412 9.79 -9.94 -24.66
N GLN A 413 10.02 -10.66 -23.59
CA GLN A 413 10.09 -12.13 -23.54
C GLN A 413 9.33 -12.65 -22.31
N SER A 414 8.84 -13.88 -22.41
CA SER A 414 8.22 -14.59 -21.28
C SER A 414 8.94 -15.91 -20.98
N THR A 415 8.95 -16.32 -19.73
CA THR A 415 9.47 -17.62 -19.29
C THR A 415 8.74 -18.07 -18.02
N ASP A 416 8.64 -19.38 -17.84
CA ASP A 416 8.13 -20.06 -16.64
C ASP A 416 9.24 -20.58 -15.72
N SER A 417 10.51 -20.31 -16.07
CA SER A 417 11.68 -20.76 -15.31
C SER A 417 12.41 -19.59 -14.66
N ILE A 418 12.55 -19.64 -13.35
CA ILE A 418 13.35 -18.68 -12.55
C ILE A 418 14.83 -18.70 -12.97
N GLU A 419 15.37 -19.86 -13.34
CA GLU A 419 16.76 -20.00 -13.79
C GLU A 419 16.99 -19.32 -15.14
N VAL A 420 16.03 -19.41 -16.06
CA VAL A 420 16.07 -18.69 -17.35
C VAL A 420 15.95 -17.20 -17.12
N LEU A 421 15.01 -16.79 -16.26
CA LEU A 421 14.79 -15.38 -15.91
C LEU A 421 16.05 -14.75 -15.30
N LEU A 422 16.74 -15.49 -14.40
CA LEU A 422 18.00 -15.05 -13.80
C LEU A 422 19.09 -14.86 -14.87
N LYS A 423 19.24 -15.81 -15.80
CA LYS A 423 20.21 -15.68 -16.91
C LYS A 423 19.91 -14.47 -17.80
N LEU A 424 18.64 -14.18 -18.07
CA LEU A 424 18.23 -13.00 -18.84
C LEU A 424 18.55 -11.70 -18.09
N ALA A 425 18.27 -11.63 -16.80
CA ALA A 425 18.56 -10.48 -15.95
C ALA A 425 20.07 -10.18 -15.83
N LEU A 426 20.90 -11.23 -15.79
CA LEU A 426 22.35 -11.10 -15.66
C LEU A 426 23.06 -10.78 -16.99
N LYS A 427 22.36 -10.96 -18.14
CA LYS A 427 22.98 -10.70 -19.46
C LYS A 427 23.39 -9.23 -19.56
N PRO A 428 24.66 -8.94 -19.90
CA PRO A 428 25.13 -7.57 -20.08
C PRO A 428 24.54 -7.01 -21.39
N VAL A 429 23.65 -6.03 -21.27
CA VAL A 429 22.98 -5.39 -22.43
C VAL A 429 23.44 -3.95 -22.64
N ALA A 430 23.98 -3.30 -21.61
CA ALA A 430 24.46 -1.93 -21.65
C ALA A 430 25.47 -1.68 -20.51
N PRO A 431 26.30 -0.62 -20.62
CA PRO A 431 27.25 -0.23 -19.57
C PRO A 431 26.55 0.15 -18.26
N ASN A 432 25.46 0.92 -18.36
CA ASN A 432 24.61 1.32 -17.24
C ASN A 432 23.21 0.75 -17.43
N ARG A 433 22.71 0.03 -16.43
CA ARG A 433 21.39 -0.58 -16.49
C ARG A 433 20.69 -0.56 -15.13
N HIS A 434 19.38 -0.39 -15.19
CA HIS A 434 18.47 -0.40 -14.06
C HIS A 434 17.52 -1.57 -14.21
N ILE A 435 17.51 -2.48 -13.24
CA ILE A 435 16.61 -3.65 -13.22
C ILE A 435 15.53 -3.37 -12.21
N VAL A 436 14.27 -3.35 -12.63
CA VAL A 436 13.11 -3.21 -11.73
C VAL A 436 12.40 -4.54 -11.65
N VAL A 437 12.39 -5.16 -10.48
CA VAL A 437 11.67 -6.41 -10.21
C VAL A 437 10.32 -6.06 -9.60
N MET A 438 9.24 -6.40 -10.31
CA MET A 438 7.87 -6.03 -9.95
C MET A 438 7.03 -7.26 -9.59
N SER A 439 6.66 -7.39 -8.33
CA SER A 439 5.81 -8.47 -7.82
C SER A 439 5.17 -8.10 -6.48
N ASN A 440 3.92 -8.46 -6.26
CA ASN A 440 3.26 -8.36 -4.96
C ASN A 440 3.44 -9.61 -4.08
N GLY A 441 4.36 -10.50 -4.43
CA GLY A 441 4.65 -11.72 -3.69
C GLY A 441 6.13 -11.99 -3.46
N GLY A 442 6.44 -13.24 -3.10
CA GLY A 442 7.81 -13.69 -2.82
C GLY A 442 8.62 -14.01 -4.09
N PHE A 443 8.00 -14.06 -5.26
CA PHE A 443 8.62 -14.32 -6.57
C PHE A 443 9.62 -15.50 -6.54
N GLU A 444 9.26 -16.59 -5.87
CA GLU A 444 10.08 -17.79 -5.71
C GLU A 444 11.54 -17.52 -5.26
N GLY A 445 11.74 -16.44 -4.50
CA GLY A 445 13.05 -16.02 -4.02
C GLY A 445 13.94 -15.37 -5.10
N PHE A 446 13.38 -14.94 -6.22
CA PHE A 446 14.12 -14.35 -7.33
C PHE A 446 14.99 -13.16 -6.92
N HIS A 447 14.50 -12.27 -6.05
CA HIS A 447 15.27 -11.13 -5.55
C HIS A 447 16.59 -11.55 -4.89
N ALA A 448 16.54 -12.53 -3.99
CA ALA A 448 17.73 -13.04 -3.30
C ALA A 448 18.70 -13.75 -4.26
N LYS A 449 18.18 -14.54 -5.21
CA LYS A 449 18.98 -15.21 -6.24
C LYS A 449 19.72 -14.21 -7.14
N LEU A 450 19.01 -13.14 -7.56
CA LEU A 450 19.57 -12.10 -8.42
C LEU A 450 20.66 -11.31 -7.69
N THR A 451 20.40 -10.84 -6.47
CA THR A 451 21.38 -10.07 -5.69
C THR A 451 22.62 -10.92 -5.32
N ALA A 452 22.45 -12.19 -4.97
CA ALA A 452 23.56 -13.10 -4.72
C ALA A 452 24.44 -13.31 -5.98
N ALA A 453 23.82 -13.50 -7.14
CA ALA A 453 24.54 -13.68 -8.41
C ALA A 453 25.29 -12.42 -8.89
N LEU A 454 24.81 -11.22 -8.53
CA LEU A 454 25.47 -9.95 -8.84
C LEU A 454 26.61 -9.61 -7.87
N SER A 455 26.61 -10.22 -6.68
CA SER A 455 27.64 -10.03 -5.65
C SER A 455 28.81 -11.00 -5.79
N SER A 456 28.69 -12.02 -6.66
CA SER A 456 29.70 -13.03 -6.95
C SER A 456 30.68 -12.57 -8.01
#